data_f0778f8208e9518ac52d1837971bf85e
#
_entry.id   f0778f8208e9518ac52d1837971bf85e
#
_cell.length_a   1.000
_cell.length_b   1.000
_cell.length_c   1.000
_cell.angle_alpha   90.00
_cell.angle_beta   90.00
_cell.angle_gamma   90.00
#
_symmetry.space_group_name_H-M   'P 1'
#
loop_
_entity.id
_entity.type
_entity.pdbx_description
1 polymer ?
#
loop_
_entity_poly.entity_id
_entity_poly.type
_entity_poly.pdbx_seq_one_letter_code
_entity_poly.pdbx_strand_id
1 'polypeptide(L)'
;MRDLQQNPPCPANPTSRVRRGEASARSGFSRIELLVVMVLIIVLMTLYWQWASPNSQQRQKIACQLNLEKIHVAMEVYANDFGNKFPVTPGARTSEEALDVLVPRYTVDTAIFICPGSADSPLPAGESFRNRKISYAYYMGQRSGDAQALLMSDRQVDTQPKSTGQYAFSATGEPPGNNHHQSGGNFIFGDGHVESSPARVPFSLVVSRGVVLLNPRP
;
A
#
# COMPACT_ATOMS: atom_id res chain seq x y z
N MET A 1 76.80 76.28 11.01
CA MET A 1 76.95 76.01 9.58
C MET A 1 75.69 75.35 9.16
N ARG A 2 74.77 76.16 8.60
CA ARG A 2 74.41 76.23 7.18
C ARG A 2 74.05 74.83 6.67
N ASP A 3 72.88 74.44 6.13
CA ASP A 3 72.10 75.24 5.15
C ASP A 3 70.68 74.59 4.99
N LEU A 4 69.73 75.45 4.87
CA LEU A 4 68.77 75.56 3.74
C LEU A 4 67.91 74.32 3.44
N GLN A 5 66.64 74.30 3.82
CA GLN A 5 65.56 74.88 3.03
C GLN A 5 65.32 74.11 1.71
N GLN A 6 64.20 73.44 1.69
CA GLN A 6 63.31 73.51 0.50
C GLN A 6 62.00 72.78 0.80
N ASN A 7 60.94 73.58 0.79
CA ASN A 7 59.56 73.08 0.65
C ASN A 7 59.32 72.64 -0.79
N PRO A 8 58.62 71.56 -1.03
CA PRO A 8 57.88 71.35 -2.27
C PRO A 8 56.37 71.30 -2.04
N PRO A 9 55.59 71.48 -3.07
CA PRO A 9 54.25 72.00 -3.02
C PRO A 9 53.17 70.93 -2.79
N CYS A 10 51.99 71.40 -2.40
CA CYS A 10 50.75 70.60 -2.28
C CYS A 10 50.46 69.86 -3.59
N PRO A 11 50.13 68.57 -3.48
CA PRO A 11 49.42 67.91 -4.55
C PRO A 11 47.91 67.93 -4.32
N ALA A 12 47.27 68.09 -5.44
CA ALA A 12 45.88 68.28 -5.66
C ALA A 12 44.96 67.18 -5.07
N ASN A 13 43.82 67.68 -4.65
CA ASN A 13 42.64 66.92 -4.21
C ASN A 13 42.22 65.84 -5.26
N PRO A 14 42.16 64.54 -4.93
CA PRO A 14 41.50 63.57 -5.80
C PRO A 14 40.01 63.59 -5.57
N THR A 15 39.33 63.98 -6.60
CA THR A 15 37.90 63.85 -6.84
C THR A 15 37.26 62.70 -6.15
N SER A 16 36.28 63.03 -5.32
CA SER A 16 35.29 62.13 -4.75
C SER A 16 34.58 61.32 -5.86
N ARG A 17 34.96 60.06 -6.02
CA ARG A 17 34.16 59.08 -6.79
C ARG A 17 32.86 58.86 -6.00
N VAL A 18 31.83 59.50 -6.51
CA VAL A 18 30.45 59.15 -6.19
C VAL A 18 30.26 57.67 -6.64
N ARG A 19 30.21 56.75 -5.68
CA ARG A 19 29.70 55.43 -5.90
C ARG A 19 28.23 55.60 -6.29
N ARG A 20 27.96 55.46 -7.60
CA ARG A 20 26.61 55.15 -8.07
C ARG A 20 26.20 53.89 -7.40
N GLY A 21 25.26 53.99 -6.46
CA GLY A 21 24.54 52.83 -5.95
C GLY A 21 23.89 52.13 -7.15
N GLU A 22 24.29 50.88 -7.38
CA GLU A 22 23.55 49.98 -8.24
C GLU A 22 22.16 49.87 -7.65
N ALA A 23 21.21 50.55 -8.24
CA ALA A 23 19.81 50.31 -8.00
C ALA A 23 19.55 48.86 -8.43
N SER A 24 19.48 47.97 -7.45
CA SER A 24 18.96 46.63 -7.65
C SER A 24 17.59 46.76 -8.33
N ALA A 25 17.56 46.52 -9.63
CA ALA A 25 16.33 46.45 -10.37
C ALA A 25 15.49 45.33 -9.75
N ARG A 26 14.52 45.70 -8.94
CA ARG A 26 13.43 44.78 -8.55
C ARG A 26 12.69 44.49 -9.82
N SER A 27 13.05 43.38 -10.46
CA SER A 27 12.30 42.82 -11.58
C SER A 27 10.91 42.46 -11.04
N GLY A 28 9.95 43.32 -11.30
CA GLY A 28 8.55 43.02 -11.07
C GLY A 28 8.16 41.81 -11.93
N PHE A 29 7.41 40.89 -11.37
CA PHE A 29 6.90 39.73 -12.10
C PHE A 29 6.16 40.19 -13.37
N SER A 30 6.58 39.67 -14.51
CA SER A 30 5.87 39.90 -15.77
C SER A 30 4.47 39.27 -15.71
N ARG A 31 3.48 39.94 -16.29
CA ARG A 31 2.11 39.39 -16.41
C ARG A 31 2.09 38.02 -17.06
N ILE A 32 3.04 37.76 -18.00
CA ILE A 32 3.16 36.46 -18.65
C ILE A 32 3.74 35.41 -17.71
N GLU A 33 4.68 35.76 -16.85
CA GLU A 33 5.27 34.87 -15.84
C GLU A 33 4.21 34.43 -14.82
N LEU A 34 3.35 35.35 -14.37
CA LEU A 34 2.21 35.04 -13.52
C LEU A 34 1.23 34.07 -14.20
N LEU A 35 0.95 34.29 -15.50
CA LEU A 35 0.05 33.44 -16.26
C LEU A 35 0.61 32.02 -16.41
N VAL A 36 1.91 31.89 -16.69
CA VAL A 36 2.60 30.59 -16.80
C VAL A 36 2.56 29.85 -15.47
N VAL A 37 2.80 30.53 -14.33
CA VAL A 37 2.74 29.93 -13.01
C VAL A 37 1.31 29.46 -12.68
N MET A 38 0.28 30.24 -13.02
CA MET A 38 -1.12 29.85 -12.82
C MET A 38 -1.48 28.61 -13.63
N VAL A 39 -1.05 28.53 -14.90
CA VAL A 39 -1.26 27.35 -15.74
C VAL A 39 -0.54 26.13 -15.17
N LEU A 40 0.71 26.27 -14.72
CA LEU A 40 1.46 25.21 -14.05
C LEU A 40 0.76 24.70 -12.79
N ILE A 41 0.25 25.60 -11.95
CA ILE A 41 -0.49 25.23 -10.74
C ILE A 41 -1.77 24.45 -11.11
N ILE A 42 -2.52 24.89 -12.12
CA ILE A 42 -3.73 24.18 -12.57
C ILE A 42 -3.38 22.77 -13.08
N VAL A 43 -2.31 22.64 -13.86
CA VAL A 43 -1.83 21.34 -14.38
C VAL A 43 -1.40 20.44 -13.21
N LEU A 44 -0.64 20.93 -12.26
CA LEU A 44 -0.23 20.16 -11.09
C LEU A 44 -1.43 19.75 -10.21
N MET A 45 -2.39 20.65 -10.02
CA MET A 45 -3.65 20.35 -9.29
C MET A 45 -4.45 19.25 -10.00
N THR A 46 -4.59 19.29 -11.32
CA THR A 46 -5.32 18.25 -12.07
C THR A 46 -4.64 16.89 -11.99
N LEU A 47 -3.30 16.84 -12.07
CA LEU A 47 -2.52 15.62 -11.88
C LEU A 47 -2.65 15.08 -10.45
N TYR A 48 -2.61 15.94 -9.44
CA TYR A 48 -2.79 15.55 -8.04
C TYR A 48 -4.18 14.93 -7.78
N TRP A 49 -5.25 15.49 -8.35
CA TRP A 49 -6.60 14.97 -8.19
C TRP A 49 -6.82 13.63 -8.88
N GLN A 50 -6.10 13.33 -9.96
CA GLN A 50 -6.15 12.02 -10.60
C GLN A 50 -5.54 10.91 -9.73
N TRP A 51 -4.53 11.23 -8.93
CA TRP A 51 -3.92 10.27 -8.00
C TRP A 51 -4.80 10.00 -6.77
N ALA A 52 -5.56 10.96 -6.31
CA ALA A 52 -6.48 10.86 -5.18
C ALA A 52 -7.87 10.31 -5.57
N SER A 53 -8.09 9.89 -6.82
CA SER A 53 -9.40 9.48 -7.32
C SER A 53 -9.80 8.07 -6.83
N PRO A 54 -11.12 7.75 -6.75
CA PRO A 54 -11.63 6.43 -6.36
C PRO A 54 -11.09 5.28 -7.23
N ASN A 55 -10.60 5.56 -8.43
CA ASN A 55 -9.90 4.60 -9.29
C ASN A 55 -8.64 4.01 -8.64
N SER A 56 -7.99 4.70 -7.70
CA SER A 56 -6.85 4.16 -6.97
C SER A 56 -7.24 2.96 -6.10
N GLN A 57 -8.33 3.06 -5.35
CA GLN A 57 -8.83 1.96 -4.51
C GLN A 57 -9.26 0.75 -5.35
N GLN A 58 -9.90 0.98 -6.48
CA GLN A 58 -10.26 -0.10 -7.40
C GLN A 58 -9.03 -0.81 -7.98
N ARG A 59 -7.99 -0.07 -8.35
CA ARG A 59 -6.72 -0.65 -8.82
C ARG A 59 -6.04 -1.47 -7.73
N GLN A 60 -6.02 -0.98 -6.49
CA GLN A 60 -5.50 -1.72 -5.34
C GLN A 60 -6.28 -3.01 -5.10
N LYS A 61 -7.61 -2.95 -5.22
CA LYS A 61 -8.49 -4.12 -5.06
C LYS A 61 -8.21 -5.19 -6.13
N ILE A 62 -8.01 -4.80 -7.39
CA ILE A 62 -7.60 -5.70 -8.48
C ILE A 62 -6.20 -6.28 -8.22
N ALA A 63 -5.25 -5.47 -7.75
CA ALA A 63 -3.93 -5.97 -7.41
C ALA A 63 -3.97 -6.98 -6.26
N CYS A 64 -4.86 -6.83 -5.28
CA CYS A 64 -5.09 -7.82 -4.24
C CYS A 64 -5.73 -9.11 -4.78
N GLN A 65 -6.60 -9.05 -5.78
CA GLN A 65 -7.10 -10.25 -6.48
C GLN A 65 -5.94 -11.05 -7.08
N LEU A 66 -5.05 -10.39 -7.82
CA LEU A 66 -3.87 -11.02 -8.40
C LEU A 66 -2.93 -11.63 -7.33
N ASN A 67 -2.81 -10.98 -6.18
CA ASN A 67 -2.04 -11.53 -5.06
C ASN A 67 -2.70 -12.80 -4.50
N LEU A 68 -4.01 -12.80 -4.29
CA LEU A 68 -4.76 -13.99 -3.85
C LEU A 68 -4.60 -15.15 -4.83
N GLU A 69 -4.66 -14.91 -6.15
CA GLU A 69 -4.42 -15.91 -7.17
C GLU A 69 -3.00 -16.49 -7.10
N LYS A 70 -1.98 -15.64 -6.91
CA LYS A 70 -0.59 -16.11 -6.74
C LYS A 70 -0.41 -16.94 -5.47
N ILE A 71 -1.04 -16.55 -4.37
CA ILE A 71 -1.03 -17.34 -3.13
C ILE A 71 -1.71 -18.68 -3.38
N HIS A 72 -2.85 -18.69 -4.07
CA HIS A 72 -3.54 -19.93 -4.42
C HIS A 72 -2.64 -20.89 -5.22
N VAL A 73 -1.89 -20.40 -6.21
CA VAL A 73 -0.92 -21.21 -6.96
C VAL A 73 0.11 -21.85 -6.02
N ALA A 74 0.67 -21.10 -5.07
CA ALA A 74 1.60 -21.64 -4.08
C ALA A 74 0.94 -22.71 -3.18
N MET A 75 -0.33 -22.49 -2.82
CA MET A 75 -1.13 -23.44 -2.03
C MET A 75 -1.46 -24.72 -2.82
N GLU A 76 -1.72 -24.63 -4.13
CA GLU A 76 -1.92 -25.78 -5.01
C GLU A 76 -0.65 -26.64 -5.12
N VAL A 77 0.53 -26.00 -5.25
CA VAL A 77 1.80 -26.72 -5.23
C VAL A 77 2.00 -27.46 -3.89
N TYR A 78 1.65 -26.79 -2.77
CA TYR A 78 1.64 -27.44 -1.46
C TYR A 78 0.65 -28.61 -1.41
N ALA A 79 -0.59 -28.42 -1.88
CA ALA A 79 -1.64 -29.42 -1.83
C ALA A 79 -1.27 -30.70 -2.63
N ASN A 80 -0.54 -30.56 -3.74
CA ASN A 80 0.01 -31.71 -4.48
C ASN A 80 0.93 -32.59 -3.63
N ASP A 81 1.74 -31.99 -2.75
CA ASP A 81 2.61 -32.73 -1.83
C ASP A 81 1.85 -33.34 -0.65
N PHE A 82 0.68 -32.79 -0.30
CA PHE A 82 -0.08 -33.14 0.90
C PHE A 82 -1.48 -33.75 0.63
N GLY A 83 -1.66 -34.41 -0.50
CA GLY A 83 -2.88 -35.15 -0.83
C GLY A 83 -4.11 -34.25 -0.97
N ASN A 84 -4.00 -33.20 -1.75
CA ASN A 84 -5.03 -32.22 -2.05
C ASN A 84 -5.56 -31.45 -0.81
N LYS A 85 -4.71 -31.29 0.20
CA LYS A 85 -5.03 -30.50 1.40
C LYS A 85 -4.24 -29.22 1.42
N PHE A 86 -4.92 -28.12 1.61
CA PHE A 86 -4.28 -26.83 1.88
C PHE A 86 -3.60 -26.80 3.26
N PRO A 87 -2.70 -25.84 3.52
CA PRO A 87 -1.95 -25.77 4.76
C PRO A 87 -2.82 -25.87 6.02
N VAL A 88 -2.49 -26.78 6.91
CA VAL A 88 -3.12 -26.92 8.24
C VAL A 88 -2.04 -26.92 9.30
N THR A 89 -2.06 -25.89 10.16
CA THR A 89 -1.15 -25.79 11.31
C THR A 89 -1.98 -25.94 12.58
N PRO A 90 -1.86 -27.09 13.28
CA PRO A 90 -2.61 -27.29 14.53
C PRO A 90 -2.29 -26.19 15.55
N GLY A 91 -3.33 -25.60 16.12
CA GLY A 91 -3.19 -24.54 17.13
C GLY A 91 -2.89 -23.15 16.56
N ALA A 92 -2.85 -22.98 15.23
CA ALA A 92 -2.73 -21.65 14.63
C ALA A 92 -3.90 -20.76 15.05
N ARG A 93 -3.59 -19.52 15.43
CA ARG A 93 -4.56 -18.50 15.85
C ARG A 93 -4.70 -17.37 14.84
N THR A 94 -3.73 -17.25 13.96
CA THR A 94 -3.67 -16.21 12.93
C THR A 94 -3.32 -16.80 11.57
N SER A 95 -3.67 -16.10 10.51
CA SER A 95 -3.38 -16.56 9.13
C SER A 95 -1.88 -16.66 8.86
N GLU A 96 -1.05 -15.81 9.48
CA GLU A 96 0.41 -15.88 9.39
C GLU A 96 0.95 -17.22 9.88
N GLU A 97 0.44 -17.69 11.01
CA GLU A 97 0.90 -18.95 11.61
C GLU A 97 0.57 -20.17 10.75
N ALA A 98 -0.54 -20.10 10.01
CA ALA A 98 -0.99 -21.18 9.13
C ALA A 98 -0.29 -21.14 7.76
N LEU A 99 -0.09 -19.95 7.18
CA LEU A 99 0.41 -19.77 5.82
C LEU A 99 1.94 -19.69 5.74
N ASP A 100 2.64 -19.48 6.86
CA ASP A 100 4.10 -19.41 6.92
C ASP A 100 4.80 -20.66 6.36
N VAL A 101 4.12 -21.79 6.40
CA VAL A 101 4.64 -23.08 5.84
C VAL A 101 4.86 -23.03 4.32
N LEU A 102 4.28 -22.04 3.64
CA LEU A 102 4.47 -21.87 2.21
C LEU A 102 5.85 -21.26 1.86
N VAL A 103 6.49 -20.58 2.81
CA VAL A 103 7.75 -19.86 2.59
C VAL A 103 8.93 -20.60 3.26
N PRO A 104 10.06 -20.74 2.58
CA PRO A 104 10.35 -20.35 1.19
C PRO A 104 10.07 -21.46 0.16
N ARG A 105 9.59 -22.64 0.60
CA ARG A 105 9.56 -23.87 -0.22
C ARG A 105 8.61 -23.77 -1.41
N TYR A 106 7.43 -23.19 -1.23
CA TYR A 106 6.38 -23.11 -2.25
C TYR A 106 6.27 -21.73 -2.88
N THR A 107 6.76 -20.69 -2.20
CA THR A 107 6.95 -19.37 -2.76
C THR A 107 8.06 -18.61 -2.01
N VAL A 108 8.87 -17.88 -2.77
CA VAL A 108 9.85 -16.93 -2.22
C VAL A 108 9.33 -15.49 -2.28
N ASP A 109 8.26 -15.25 -3.03
CA ASP A 109 7.62 -13.94 -3.18
C ASP A 109 6.67 -13.68 -2.01
N THR A 110 7.22 -13.17 -0.92
CA THR A 110 6.45 -12.80 0.28
C THR A 110 5.63 -11.53 0.11
N ALA A 111 5.93 -10.71 -0.92
CA ALA A 111 5.18 -9.48 -1.19
C ALA A 111 3.71 -9.77 -1.55
N ILE A 112 3.41 -10.95 -2.10
CA ILE A 112 2.04 -11.38 -2.42
C ILE A 112 1.12 -11.49 -1.20
N PHE A 113 1.67 -11.63 0.02
CA PHE A 113 0.89 -11.69 1.26
C PHE A 113 0.50 -10.31 1.81
N ILE A 114 0.95 -9.23 1.18
CA ILE A 114 0.61 -7.85 1.53
C ILE A 114 -0.34 -7.27 0.49
N CYS A 115 -1.50 -6.79 0.95
CA CYS A 115 -2.44 -6.07 0.09
C CYS A 115 -1.94 -4.65 -0.17
N PRO A 116 -1.83 -4.20 -1.43
CA PRO A 116 -1.42 -2.83 -1.76
C PRO A 116 -2.35 -1.74 -1.22
N GLY A 117 -3.58 -2.10 -0.85
CA GLY A 117 -4.54 -1.19 -0.23
C GLY A 117 -4.45 -1.13 1.30
N SER A 118 -3.69 -2.04 1.92
CA SER A 118 -3.49 -2.05 3.37
C SER A 118 -2.34 -1.12 3.79
N ALA A 119 -2.27 -0.79 5.08
CA ALA A 119 -1.15 -0.10 5.69
C ALA A 119 -0.07 -1.07 6.22
N ASP A 120 -0.14 -2.36 5.84
CA ASP A 120 0.79 -3.37 6.34
C ASP A 120 2.19 -3.19 5.71
N SER A 121 3.23 -3.45 6.50
CA SER A 121 4.61 -3.27 6.07
C SER A 121 5.05 -4.37 5.10
N PRO A 122 5.90 -4.07 4.11
CA PRO A 122 6.49 -5.07 3.23
C PRO A 122 7.22 -6.17 4.00
N LEU A 123 7.14 -7.40 3.49
CA LEU A 123 7.83 -8.56 4.04
C LEU A 123 9.16 -8.79 3.31
N PRO A 124 10.24 -9.21 4.01
CA PRO A 124 11.46 -9.66 3.38
C PRO A 124 11.21 -10.90 2.49
N ALA A 125 11.78 -10.92 1.30
CA ALA A 125 11.61 -12.01 0.35
C ALA A 125 12.20 -13.33 0.88
N GLY A 126 11.44 -14.42 0.77
CA GLY A 126 11.87 -15.77 1.15
C GLY A 126 12.08 -16.01 2.65
N GLU A 127 11.76 -15.04 3.50
CA GLU A 127 11.84 -15.19 4.95
C GLU A 127 10.50 -15.55 5.57
N SER A 128 10.53 -16.28 6.68
CA SER A 128 9.35 -16.57 7.51
C SER A 128 8.65 -15.29 7.96
N PHE A 129 7.35 -15.26 7.80
CA PHE A 129 6.51 -14.16 8.27
C PHE A 129 5.62 -14.54 9.46
N ARG A 130 5.86 -15.68 10.09
CA ARG A 130 5.07 -16.18 11.23
C ARG A 130 4.85 -15.14 12.33
N ASN A 131 5.83 -14.28 12.58
CA ASN A 131 5.78 -13.21 13.57
C ASN A 131 5.59 -11.82 12.97
N ARG A 132 5.28 -11.72 11.68
CA ARG A 132 5.03 -10.49 10.95
C ARG A 132 3.54 -10.42 10.58
N LYS A 133 3.06 -9.27 10.17
CA LYS A 133 1.67 -9.06 9.79
C LYS A 133 1.50 -9.26 8.29
N ILE A 134 0.42 -9.98 7.91
CA ILE A 134 -0.02 -10.10 6.52
C ILE A 134 -1.42 -9.47 6.35
N SER A 135 -1.92 -9.41 5.12
CA SER A 135 -3.16 -8.68 4.84
C SER A 135 -4.38 -9.56 4.60
N TYR A 136 -4.22 -10.89 4.56
CA TYR A 136 -5.28 -11.80 4.13
C TYR A 136 -5.72 -12.76 5.21
N ALA A 137 -7.05 -12.97 5.32
CA ALA A 137 -7.67 -13.98 6.13
C ALA A 137 -7.64 -15.35 5.43
N TYR A 138 -7.58 -16.44 6.20
CA TYR A 138 -7.45 -17.80 5.69
C TYR A 138 -8.47 -18.75 6.35
N TYR A 139 -9.18 -19.51 5.54
CA TYR A 139 -10.10 -20.57 5.95
C TYR A 139 -9.37 -21.90 6.02
N MET A 140 -8.69 -22.12 7.15
CA MET A 140 -7.87 -23.31 7.36
C MET A 140 -8.72 -24.57 7.47
N GLY A 141 -8.33 -25.62 6.74
CA GLY A 141 -9.02 -26.93 6.74
C GLY A 141 -9.73 -27.27 5.43
N GLN A 142 -9.66 -26.39 4.43
CA GLN A 142 -10.19 -26.62 3.09
C GLN A 142 -9.32 -27.53 2.26
N ARG A 143 -9.87 -28.02 1.13
CA ARG A 143 -9.19 -28.87 0.15
C ARG A 143 -9.16 -28.19 -1.22
N SER A 144 -8.17 -28.56 -2.02
CA SER A 144 -8.05 -28.13 -3.41
C SER A 144 -9.22 -28.63 -4.28
N GLY A 145 -9.63 -27.79 -5.24
CA GLY A 145 -10.61 -28.13 -6.28
C GLY A 145 -12.08 -27.97 -5.89
N ASP A 146 -12.40 -27.52 -4.68
CA ASP A 146 -13.79 -27.24 -4.29
C ASP A 146 -14.18 -25.80 -4.61
N ALA A 147 -14.95 -25.61 -5.69
CA ALA A 147 -15.39 -24.30 -6.14
C ALA A 147 -16.36 -23.58 -5.17
N GLN A 148 -16.95 -24.30 -4.23
CA GLN A 148 -17.82 -23.72 -3.21
C GLN A 148 -17.10 -23.44 -1.88
N ALA A 149 -15.89 -23.98 -1.73
CA ALA A 149 -15.10 -23.82 -0.53
C ALA A 149 -14.38 -22.48 -0.52
N LEU A 150 -14.77 -21.60 0.38
CA LEU A 150 -14.07 -20.33 0.60
C LEU A 150 -12.68 -20.60 1.20
N LEU A 151 -11.63 -20.16 0.52
CA LEU A 151 -10.25 -20.47 0.87
C LEU A 151 -9.53 -19.30 1.57
N MET A 152 -9.56 -18.12 0.98
CA MET A 152 -8.97 -16.91 1.56
C MET A 152 -9.83 -15.69 1.24
N SER A 153 -9.56 -14.60 1.95
CA SER A 153 -10.15 -13.29 1.65
C SER A 153 -9.22 -12.17 2.07
N ASP A 154 -9.54 -10.96 1.68
CA ASP A 154 -9.02 -9.78 2.38
C ASP A 154 -9.35 -9.87 3.87
N ARG A 155 -8.59 -9.15 4.72
CA ARG A 155 -8.83 -9.12 6.17
C ARG A 155 -10.28 -8.80 6.48
N GLN A 156 -10.92 -9.64 7.31
CA GLN A 156 -12.31 -9.45 7.71
C GLN A 156 -12.44 -8.67 9.02
N VAL A 157 -13.63 -8.13 9.28
CA VAL A 157 -13.91 -7.38 10.51
C VAL A 157 -13.83 -8.26 11.77
N ASP A 158 -14.20 -9.55 11.64
CA ASP A 158 -14.07 -10.57 12.68
C ASP A 158 -14.04 -11.97 12.04
N THR A 159 -13.95 -13.01 12.86
CA THR A 159 -13.88 -14.42 12.45
C THR A 159 -15.22 -15.18 12.60
N GLN A 160 -16.32 -14.45 12.78
CA GLN A 160 -17.63 -15.08 12.91
C GLN A 160 -18.22 -15.42 11.53
N PRO A 161 -19.02 -16.50 11.40
CA PRO A 161 -19.83 -16.77 10.21
C PRO A 161 -20.71 -15.58 9.86
N LYS A 162 -20.88 -15.30 8.56
CA LYS A 162 -21.69 -14.18 8.08
C LYS A 162 -22.87 -14.68 7.26
N SER A 163 -24.05 -14.14 7.51
CA SER A 163 -25.20 -14.26 6.62
C SER A 163 -25.18 -13.19 5.55
N THR A 164 -25.89 -13.44 4.46
CA THR A 164 -26.08 -12.45 3.38
C THR A 164 -26.49 -11.08 3.95
N GLY A 165 -25.84 -10.02 3.50
CA GLY A 165 -26.10 -8.63 3.92
C GLY A 165 -25.34 -8.21 5.20
N GLN A 166 -24.62 -9.10 5.86
CA GLN A 166 -23.75 -8.74 6.98
C GLN A 166 -22.41 -8.18 6.49
N TYR A 167 -21.73 -7.46 7.39
CA TYR A 167 -20.42 -6.89 7.07
C TYR A 167 -19.30 -7.92 7.25
N ALA A 168 -18.58 -8.24 6.18
CA ALA A 168 -17.30 -8.95 6.25
C ALA A 168 -16.12 -7.99 6.23
N PHE A 169 -16.28 -6.83 5.60
CA PHE A 169 -15.25 -5.81 5.49
C PHE A 169 -15.70 -4.50 6.14
N SER A 170 -14.76 -3.60 6.40
CA SER A 170 -15.05 -2.31 7.02
C SER A 170 -16.02 -1.47 6.16
N ALA A 171 -17.05 -0.94 6.79
CA ALA A 171 -17.99 0.00 6.17
C ALA A 171 -17.57 1.47 6.35
N THR A 172 -16.70 1.74 7.33
CA THR A 172 -16.24 3.09 7.67
C THR A 172 -14.88 3.41 7.07
N GLY A 173 -14.15 2.39 6.62
CA GLY A 173 -12.75 2.51 6.20
C GLY A 173 -11.74 2.40 7.36
N GLU A 174 -12.23 2.22 8.59
CA GLU A 174 -11.40 2.02 9.78
C GLU A 174 -11.16 0.53 10.06
N PRO A 175 -10.03 0.18 10.71
CA PRO A 175 -9.77 -1.20 11.14
C PRO A 175 -10.85 -1.72 12.11
N PRO A 176 -11.06 -3.04 12.12
CA PRO A 176 -10.50 -4.07 11.25
C PRO A 176 -11.21 -4.16 9.89
N GLY A 177 -10.60 -4.90 8.95
CA GLY A 177 -11.26 -5.23 7.68
C GLY A 177 -11.19 -4.12 6.62
N ASN A 178 -10.24 -3.20 6.74
CA ASN A 178 -10.14 -1.98 5.93
C ASN A 178 -9.06 -2.01 4.83
N ASN A 179 -8.69 -3.19 4.31
CA ASN A 179 -7.68 -3.31 3.25
C ASN A 179 -7.96 -2.38 2.05
N HIS A 180 -9.23 -2.18 1.73
CA HIS A 180 -9.71 -1.32 0.64
C HIS A 180 -10.64 -0.21 1.14
N HIS A 181 -10.42 0.29 2.35
CA HIS A 181 -11.27 1.27 3.02
C HIS A 181 -12.75 0.80 3.03
N GLN A 182 -13.64 1.53 2.38
CA GLN A 182 -15.08 1.23 2.31
C GLN A 182 -15.48 0.39 1.08
N SER A 183 -14.52 0.09 0.18
CA SER A 183 -14.80 -0.56 -1.11
C SER A 183 -15.01 -2.08 -0.99
N GLY A 184 -15.08 -2.62 0.23
CA GLY A 184 -15.23 -4.04 0.47
C GLY A 184 -13.92 -4.80 0.34
N GLY A 185 -13.95 -6.01 -0.20
CA GLY A 185 -12.78 -6.87 -0.33
C GLY A 185 -12.96 -7.94 -1.40
N ASN A 186 -12.06 -8.90 -1.41
CA ASN A 186 -12.03 -10.02 -2.32
C ASN A 186 -12.07 -11.33 -1.55
N PHE A 187 -12.66 -12.35 -2.17
CA PHE A 187 -12.66 -13.73 -1.74
C PHE A 187 -12.05 -14.60 -2.82
N ILE A 188 -11.28 -15.61 -2.45
CA ILE A 188 -10.81 -16.66 -3.35
C ILE A 188 -11.31 -18.01 -2.85
N PHE A 189 -11.72 -18.86 -3.76
CA PHE A 189 -12.29 -20.17 -3.49
C PHE A 189 -11.26 -21.29 -3.74
N GLY A 190 -11.61 -22.52 -3.34
CA GLY A 190 -10.71 -23.65 -3.42
C GLY A 190 -10.34 -24.10 -4.83
N ASP A 191 -11.06 -23.67 -5.84
CA ASP A 191 -10.75 -23.87 -7.26
C ASP A 191 -9.92 -22.72 -7.88
N GLY A 192 -9.65 -21.67 -7.10
CA GLY A 192 -8.85 -20.51 -7.50
C GLY A 192 -9.61 -19.34 -8.11
N HIS A 193 -10.95 -19.45 -8.30
CA HIS A 193 -11.69 -18.28 -8.76
C HIS A 193 -11.77 -17.20 -7.68
N VAL A 194 -11.74 -15.94 -8.10
CA VAL A 194 -11.79 -14.77 -7.20
C VAL A 194 -13.07 -14.00 -7.41
N GLU A 195 -13.75 -13.69 -6.32
CA GLU A 195 -14.97 -12.88 -6.31
C GLU A 195 -14.76 -11.60 -5.51
N SER A 196 -15.08 -10.46 -6.14
CA SER A 196 -15.04 -9.16 -5.49
C SER A 196 -16.37 -8.89 -4.81
N SER A 197 -16.31 -8.46 -3.55
CA SER A 197 -17.48 -8.18 -2.73
C SER A 197 -17.49 -6.75 -2.19
N PRO A 198 -18.65 -6.10 -2.08
CA PRO A 198 -18.79 -4.90 -1.26
C PRO A 198 -18.53 -5.21 0.22
N ALA A 199 -18.56 -4.18 1.08
CA ALA A 199 -18.36 -4.37 2.53
C ALA A 199 -19.39 -5.32 3.16
N ARG A 200 -20.64 -5.32 2.64
CA ARG A 200 -21.68 -6.30 2.98
C ARG A 200 -21.63 -7.45 1.98
N VAL A 201 -21.53 -8.67 2.48
CA VAL A 201 -21.44 -9.84 1.61
C VAL A 201 -22.76 -10.14 0.91
N PRO A 202 -22.77 -10.44 -0.41
CA PRO A 202 -23.96 -10.78 -1.15
C PRO A 202 -24.39 -12.24 -0.98
N PHE A 203 -23.54 -13.07 -0.34
CA PHE A 203 -23.77 -14.49 -0.08
C PHE A 203 -23.45 -14.85 1.38
N SER A 204 -23.84 -16.03 1.81
CA SER A 204 -23.56 -16.50 3.17
C SER A 204 -22.14 -17.05 3.26
N LEU A 205 -21.33 -16.55 4.20
CA LEU A 205 -20.02 -17.06 4.56
C LEU A 205 -20.18 -18.13 5.64
N VAL A 206 -20.59 -19.32 5.22
CA VAL A 206 -20.76 -20.45 6.15
C VAL A 206 -19.41 -21.15 6.30
N VAL A 207 -18.93 -21.25 7.51
CA VAL A 207 -17.72 -22.00 7.83
C VAL A 207 -18.12 -23.46 7.97
N SER A 208 -17.66 -24.33 7.09
CA SER A 208 -17.94 -25.76 7.10
C SER A 208 -17.37 -26.43 8.36
N ARG A 209 -17.94 -27.58 8.75
CA ARG A 209 -17.44 -28.32 9.92
C ARG A 209 -15.97 -28.71 9.73
N GLY A 210 -15.14 -28.35 10.70
CA GLY A 210 -13.69 -28.62 10.65
C GLY A 210 -12.85 -27.53 9.97
N VAL A 211 -13.47 -26.49 9.44
CA VAL A 211 -12.79 -25.31 8.90
C VAL A 211 -12.75 -24.23 9.97
N VAL A 212 -11.64 -23.50 10.05
CA VAL A 212 -11.45 -22.38 10.99
C VAL A 212 -11.04 -21.14 10.19
N LEU A 213 -11.80 -20.06 10.35
CA LEU A 213 -11.43 -18.76 9.81
C LEU A 213 -10.36 -18.12 10.70
N LEU A 214 -9.21 -17.84 10.12
CA LEU A 214 -8.09 -17.14 10.75
C LEU A 214 -7.96 -15.75 10.12
N ASN A 215 -8.02 -14.71 10.94
CA ASN A 215 -7.66 -13.37 10.50
C ASN A 215 -6.16 -13.12 10.72
N PRO A 216 -5.56 -12.17 9.96
CA PRO A 216 -4.25 -11.64 10.27
C PRO A 216 -4.21 -10.99 11.65
N ARG A 217 -3.01 -10.88 12.19
CA ARG A 217 -2.77 -10.12 13.44
C ARG A 217 -3.33 -8.70 13.35
N PRO A 218 -3.84 -8.15 14.45
CA PRO A 218 -4.35 -6.78 14.51
C PRO A 218 -3.28 -5.71 14.31
#